data_e42702dc826dbc7b2ea9ecc625926c40
#
_entry.id   e42702dc826dbc7b2ea9ecc625926c40
#
_cell.length_a   1.000
_cell.length_b   1.000
_cell.length_c   1.000
_cell.angle_alpha   90.00
_cell.angle_beta   90.00
_cell.angle_gamma   90.00
#
_symmetry.space_group_name_H-M   'P 1'
#
loop_
_entity.id
_entity.type
_entity.pdbx_description
1 polymer ?
#
loop_
_entity_poly.entity_id
_entity_poly.type
_entity_poly.pdbx_seq_one_letter_code
_entity_poly.pdbx_strand_id
1 'polypeptide(L)'
;MEISENTKLCLQLRCNLNNDENLKPLSNKEFLKLENFLSEYSLSFTELIKDKKILFKIEKNLSLQEKRISSLLNSGVALSFYLDKWSKRGIWVLSSYDEEYPINYKIKLRNVIKPILFGVGTKEFLNSPSLGIVGPRDSGLSSLKYSEKAAAKCAENQISIISGGARGVDTYAINGALGNGGRVINILTAELFKESINEKYKKFTLDNNLILLSTQLPEENWSIGRAMDRNKYIYALSDGVLVPECKKESGGTWSGIIENQKKRYSTLYFKPSNESNIDNKIYEGGAISHTELNLEDLKKRKIDIDLSKLLVKEIAYLQGKSERAVKSYLTRNSIEVIDYPVRKRTELPDENSEEQIQKEFDI
;
A
#
# COMPACT_ATOMS: atom_id res chain seq x y z
N MET A 1 -21.49 5.32 -4.58
CA MET A 1 -20.03 5.21 -4.70
C MET A 1 -19.72 4.48 -6.00
N GLU A 2 -18.98 5.11 -6.88
CA GLU A 2 -18.53 4.48 -8.12
C GLU A 2 -17.18 3.79 -7.84
N ILE A 3 -17.08 2.50 -8.14
CA ILE A 3 -15.86 1.70 -8.05
C ILE A 3 -15.65 0.96 -9.35
N SER A 4 -14.40 0.69 -9.72
CA SER A 4 -14.08 0.01 -10.97
C SER A 4 -14.61 -1.43 -11.00
N GLU A 5 -14.89 -1.96 -12.19
CA GLU A 5 -15.33 -3.35 -12.33
C GLU A 5 -14.28 -4.33 -11.80
N ASN A 6 -13.00 -4.06 -12.01
CA ASN A 6 -11.93 -4.88 -11.44
C ASN A 6 -11.98 -4.91 -9.90
N THR A 7 -12.24 -3.76 -9.26
CA THR A 7 -12.37 -3.69 -7.79
C THR A 7 -13.59 -4.46 -7.29
N LYS A 8 -14.74 -4.39 -8.01
CA LYS A 8 -15.92 -5.22 -7.70
C LYS A 8 -15.59 -6.70 -7.74
N LEU A 9 -14.92 -7.15 -8.79
CA LEU A 9 -14.54 -8.56 -8.97
C LEU A 9 -13.51 -9.01 -7.92
N CYS A 10 -12.56 -8.16 -7.56
CA CYS A 10 -11.63 -8.43 -6.46
C CYS A 10 -12.38 -8.63 -5.13
N LEU A 11 -13.37 -7.79 -4.82
CA LEU A 11 -14.19 -7.95 -3.61
C LEU A 11 -14.96 -9.27 -3.63
N GLN A 12 -15.63 -9.60 -4.72
CA GLN A 12 -16.38 -10.85 -4.85
C GLN A 12 -15.50 -12.09 -4.68
N LEU A 13 -14.30 -12.09 -5.27
CA LEU A 13 -13.39 -13.23 -5.21
C LEU A 13 -12.71 -13.39 -3.84
N ARG A 14 -12.47 -12.28 -3.11
CA ARG A 14 -11.64 -12.26 -1.91
C ARG A 14 -12.39 -12.06 -0.60
N CYS A 15 -13.69 -11.74 -0.67
CA CYS A 15 -14.49 -11.46 0.52
C CYS A 15 -15.70 -12.39 0.58
N ASN A 16 -16.06 -12.85 1.79
CA ASN A 16 -17.29 -13.64 1.99
C ASN A 16 -18.49 -12.70 2.13
N LEU A 17 -18.92 -12.13 1.00
CA LEU A 17 -20.01 -11.16 0.97
C LEU A 17 -21.39 -11.77 1.26
N ASN A 18 -21.58 -13.04 0.96
CA ASN A 18 -22.87 -13.73 1.19
C ASN A 18 -23.01 -14.30 2.60
N ASN A 19 -21.97 -14.20 3.44
CA ASN A 19 -21.91 -14.89 4.75
C ASN A 19 -22.19 -16.40 4.67
N ASP A 20 -21.88 -17.01 3.53
CA ASP A 20 -22.01 -18.46 3.33
C ASP A 20 -20.74 -19.16 3.81
N GLU A 21 -20.86 -19.92 4.89
CA GLU A 21 -19.74 -20.65 5.49
C GLU A 21 -19.15 -21.73 4.54
N ASN A 22 -19.95 -22.22 3.60
CA ASN A 22 -19.55 -23.23 2.62
C ASN A 22 -18.83 -22.62 1.41
N LEU A 23 -19.03 -21.32 1.12
CA LEU A 23 -18.42 -20.64 0.00
C LEU A 23 -17.21 -19.82 0.46
N LYS A 24 -16.06 -20.49 0.53
CA LYS A 24 -14.81 -19.82 0.97
C LYS A 24 -14.27 -18.88 -0.13
N PRO A 25 -13.99 -17.60 0.19
CA PRO A 25 -13.25 -16.71 -0.70
C PRO A 25 -11.92 -17.30 -1.12
N LEU A 26 -11.35 -16.80 -2.22
CA LEU A 26 -10.00 -17.17 -2.61
C LEU A 26 -8.99 -16.73 -1.54
N SER A 27 -8.16 -17.67 -1.11
CA SER A 27 -7.02 -17.36 -0.25
C SER A 27 -6.02 -16.46 -0.99
N ASN A 28 -5.15 -15.78 -0.26
CA ASN A 28 -4.12 -14.93 -0.86
C ASN A 28 -3.26 -15.68 -1.89
N LYS A 29 -2.94 -16.95 -1.63
CA LYS A 29 -2.16 -17.79 -2.54
C LYS A 29 -2.94 -18.14 -3.81
N GLU A 30 -4.21 -18.46 -3.69
CA GLU A 30 -5.09 -18.77 -4.82
C GLU A 30 -5.32 -17.53 -5.70
N PHE A 31 -5.60 -16.38 -5.07
CA PHE A 31 -5.83 -15.14 -5.80
C PHE A 31 -4.57 -14.69 -6.55
N LEU A 32 -3.38 -14.79 -5.93
CA LEU A 32 -2.12 -14.47 -6.60
C LEU A 32 -1.85 -15.39 -7.81
N LYS A 33 -2.17 -16.69 -7.70
CA LYS A 33 -2.10 -17.62 -8.84
C LYS A 33 -3.04 -17.19 -9.96
N LEU A 34 -4.26 -16.77 -9.62
CA LEU A 34 -5.23 -16.27 -10.58
C LEU A 34 -4.76 -14.97 -11.25
N GLU A 35 -4.23 -14.02 -10.48
CA GLU A 35 -3.64 -12.77 -11.04
C GLU A 35 -2.52 -13.08 -12.03
N ASN A 36 -1.58 -13.96 -11.66
CA ASN A 36 -0.46 -14.34 -12.52
C ASN A 36 -0.96 -15.03 -13.81
N PHE A 37 -1.93 -15.93 -13.71
CA PHE A 37 -2.52 -16.58 -14.87
C PHE A 37 -3.18 -15.57 -15.82
N LEU A 38 -4.00 -14.66 -15.28
CA LEU A 38 -4.63 -13.62 -16.10
C LEU A 38 -3.60 -12.72 -16.78
N SER A 39 -2.54 -12.35 -16.07
CA SER A 39 -1.43 -11.54 -16.61
C SER A 39 -0.68 -12.29 -17.72
N GLU A 40 -0.37 -13.56 -17.55
CA GLU A 40 0.33 -14.39 -18.53
C GLU A 40 -0.43 -14.46 -19.86
N TYR A 41 -1.76 -14.56 -19.78
CA TYR A 41 -2.62 -14.60 -20.97
C TYR A 41 -3.12 -13.22 -21.43
N SER A 42 -2.63 -12.12 -20.82
CA SER A 42 -3.08 -10.75 -21.10
C SER A 42 -4.60 -10.56 -20.93
N LEU A 43 -5.18 -11.26 -19.96
CA LEU A 43 -6.60 -11.20 -19.62
C LEU A 43 -6.84 -10.26 -18.43
N SER A 44 -8.01 -9.64 -18.37
CA SER A 44 -8.50 -8.90 -17.21
C SER A 44 -9.50 -9.73 -16.40
N PHE A 45 -9.83 -9.31 -15.19
CA PHE A 45 -10.86 -10.00 -14.40
C PHE A 45 -12.23 -9.99 -15.06
N THR A 46 -12.52 -9.01 -15.89
CA THR A 46 -13.82 -8.91 -16.59
C THR A 46 -14.06 -10.06 -17.57
N GLU A 47 -12.99 -10.67 -18.12
CA GLU A 47 -13.12 -11.85 -18.97
C GLU A 47 -13.59 -13.09 -18.22
N LEU A 48 -13.40 -13.15 -16.90
CA LEU A 48 -13.93 -14.27 -16.08
C LEU A 48 -15.47 -14.37 -16.12
N ILE A 49 -16.15 -13.24 -16.35
CA ILE A 49 -17.62 -13.20 -16.46
C ILE A 49 -18.05 -13.42 -17.90
N LYS A 50 -17.28 -12.93 -18.87
CA LYS A 50 -17.65 -12.91 -20.29
C LYS A 50 -17.44 -14.27 -20.98
N ASP A 51 -16.40 -15.01 -20.60
CA ASP A 51 -16.03 -16.26 -21.27
C ASP A 51 -15.82 -17.43 -20.28
N LYS A 52 -16.82 -18.32 -20.26
CA LYS A 52 -16.77 -19.55 -19.43
C LYS A 52 -15.58 -20.46 -19.76
N LYS A 53 -15.04 -20.40 -20.99
CA LYS A 53 -13.87 -21.23 -21.36
C LYS A 53 -12.64 -20.85 -20.54
N ILE A 54 -12.56 -19.60 -20.06
CA ILE A 54 -11.47 -19.13 -19.18
C ILE A 54 -11.56 -19.84 -17.83
N LEU A 55 -12.75 -19.97 -17.25
CA LEU A 55 -12.96 -20.67 -15.98
C LEU A 55 -12.54 -22.14 -16.07
N PHE A 56 -12.85 -22.81 -17.16
CA PHE A 56 -12.39 -24.18 -17.41
C PHE A 56 -10.86 -24.27 -17.48
N LYS A 57 -10.20 -23.30 -18.17
CA LYS A 57 -8.73 -23.24 -18.22
C LYS A 57 -8.12 -23.02 -16.85
N ILE A 58 -8.73 -22.15 -16.03
CA ILE A 58 -8.30 -21.87 -14.65
C ILE A 58 -8.40 -23.12 -13.80
N GLU A 59 -9.50 -23.87 -13.87
CA GLU A 59 -9.65 -25.13 -13.13
C GLU A 59 -8.56 -26.13 -13.51
N LYS A 60 -8.33 -26.30 -14.80
CA LYS A 60 -7.33 -27.25 -15.32
C LYS A 60 -5.89 -26.87 -14.92
N ASN A 61 -5.53 -25.59 -14.95
CA ASN A 61 -4.14 -25.13 -14.74
C ASN A 61 -3.83 -24.77 -13.28
N LEU A 62 -4.82 -24.27 -12.55
CA LEU A 62 -4.60 -23.74 -11.18
C LEU A 62 -5.22 -24.63 -10.10
N SER A 63 -6.01 -25.63 -10.47
CA SER A 63 -6.81 -26.45 -9.54
C SER A 63 -7.80 -25.60 -8.73
N LEU A 64 -8.30 -24.51 -9.30
CA LEU A 64 -9.34 -23.67 -8.74
C LEU A 64 -10.67 -24.05 -9.38
N GLN A 65 -11.59 -24.61 -8.58
CA GLN A 65 -12.87 -25.12 -9.08
C GLN A 65 -13.68 -24.02 -9.79
N GLU A 66 -14.08 -24.28 -11.04
CA GLU A 66 -14.92 -23.36 -11.83
C GLU A 66 -16.19 -22.97 -11.08
N LYS A 67 -16.87 -23.95 -10.49
CA LYS A 67 -18.11 -23.75 -9.72
C LYS A 67 -17.90 -22.79 -8.56
N ARG A 68 -16.77 -22.89 -7.83
CA ARG A 68 -16.45 -22.00 -6.71
C ARG A 68 -16.24 -20.56 -7.20
N ILE A 69 -15.43 -20.37 -8.26
CA ILE A 69 -15.20 -19.04 -8.83
C ILE A 69 -16.50 -18.43 -9.33
N SER A 70 -17.30 -19.16 -10.09
CA SER A 70 -18.59 -18.71 -10.57
C SER A 70 -19.54 -18.31 -9.43
N SER A 71 -19.60 -19.11 -8.35
CA SER A 71 -20.42 -18.79 -7.19
C SER A 71 -19.98 -17.54 -6.47
N LEU A 72 -18.66 -17.30 -6.35
CA LEU A 72 -18.11 -16.07 -5.78
C LEU A 72 -18.45 -14.85 -6.64
N LEU A 73 -18.32 -14.95 -7.96
CA LEU A 73 -18.65 -13.88 -8.92
C LEU A 73 -20.14 -13.59 -8.98
N ASN A 74 -21.00 -14.52 -8.59
CA ASN A 74 -22.46 -14.32 -8.52
C ASN A 74 -22.92 -13.57 -7.25
N SER A 75 -22.02 -13.08 -6.41
CA SER A 75 -22.34 -12.32 -5.19
C SER A 75 -22.66 -10.83 -5.43
N GLY A 76 -23.06 -10.44 -6.65
CA GLY A 76 -23.30 -9.04 -7.05
C GLY A 76 -24.36 -8.32 -6.21
N VAL A 77 -25.44 -9.01 -5.80
CA VAL A 77 -26.49 -8.44 -4.94
C VAL A 77 -25.94 -8.10 -3.56
N ALA A 78 -25.24 -9.06 -2.95
CA ALA A 78 -24.60 -8.84 -1.65
C ALA A 78 -23.55 -7.71 -1.72
N LEU A 79 -22.73 -7.70 -2.79
CA LEU A 79 -21.78 -6.62 -3.02
C LEU A 79 -22.47 -5.26 -3.10
N SER A 80 -23.56 -5.13 -3.86
CA SER A 80 -24.32 -3.88 -3.98
C SER A 80 -24.85 -3.40 -2.63
N PHE A 81 -25.33 -4.31 -1.79
CA PHE A 81 -25.76 -4.00 -0.43
C PHE A 81 -24.61 -3.44 0.44
N TYR A 82 -23.44 -4.10 0.43
CA TYR A 82 -22.28 -3.61 1.17
C TYR A 82 -21.76 -2.26 0.65
N LEU A 83 -21.70 -2.06 -0.66
CA LEU A 83 -21.30 -0.79 -1.25
C LEU A 83 -22.22 0.36 -0.88
N ASP A 84 -23.54 0.15 -0.86
CA ASP A 84 -24.51 1.14 -0.38
C ASP A 84 -24.30 1.44 1.10
N LYS A 85 -24.17 0.39 1.92
CA LYS A 85 -23.93 0.50 3.37
C LYS A 85 -22.65 1.29 3.69
N TRP A 86 -21.54 0.99 2.98
CA TRP A 86 -20.26 1.67 3.17
C TRP A 86 -20.31 3.11 2.65
N SER A 87 -20.94 3.34 1.50
CA SER A 87 -21.11 4.68 0.95
C SER A 87 -21.86 5.63 1.90
N LYS A 88 -22.90 5.15 2.59
CA LYS A 88 -23.63 5.92 3.61
C LYS A 88 -22.78 6.33 4.82
N ARG A 89 -21.64 5.69 5.01
CA ARG A 89 -20.64 6.02 6.04
C ARG A 89 -19.42 6.78 5.49
N GLY A 90 -19.47 7.19 4.23
CA GLY A 90 -18.34 7.85 3.56
C GLY A 90 -17.14 6.92 3.32
N ILE A 91 -17.34 5.61 3.43
CA ILE A 91 -16.26 4.63 3.22
C ILE A 91 -16.12 4.38 1.71
N TRP A 92 -14.93 4.68 1.19
CA TRP A 92 -14.54 4.33 -0.18
C TRP A 92 -13.71 3.04 -0.22
N VAL A 93 -13.63 2.43 -1.39
CA VAL A 93 -12.88 1.19 -1.64
C VAL A 93 -11.93 1.38 -2.82
N LEU A 94 -10.70 0.87 -2.70
CA LEU A 94 -9.70 0.82 -3.77
C LEU A 94 -9.05 -0.57 -3.83
N SER A 95 -8.77 -1.02 -5.04
CA SER A 95 -7.88 -2.16 -5.30
C SER A 95 -6.64 -1.73 -6.06
N SER A 96 -5.67 -2.62 -6.22
CA SER A 96 -4.44 -2.35 -6.98
C SER A 96 -4.68 -2.01 -8.45
N TYR A 97 -5.90 -2.17 -8.94
CA TYR A 97 -6.32 -1.86 -10.31
C TYR A 97 -6.85 -0.43 -10.47
N ASP A 98 -7.05 0.29 -9.36
CA ASP A 98 -7.51 1.67 -9.37
C ASP A 98 -6.33 2.64 -9.46
N GLU A 99 -6.54 3.77 -10.11
CA GLU A 99 -5.49 4.77 -10.36
C GLU A 99 -5.00 5.42 -9.06
N GLU A 100 -5.92 5.73 -8.16
CA GLU A 100 -5.59 6.36 -6.86
C GLU A 100 -4.94 5.39 -5.85
N TYR A 101 -4.82 4.09 -6.18
CA TYR A 101 -4.21 3.12 -5.27
C TYR A 101 -2.77 3.47 -4.95
N PRO A 102 -2.32 3.40 -3.67
CA PRO A 102 -0.99 3.82 -3.27
C PRO A 102 0.12 3.13 -4.05
N ILE A 103 0.94 3.94 -4.74
CA ILE A 103 2.04 3.43 -5.55
C ILE A 103 3.08 2.69 -4.70
N ASN A 104 3.34 3.16 -3.49
CA ASN A 104 4.23 2.49 -2.56
C ASN A 104 3.79 1.04 -2.28
N TYR A 105 2.48 0.75 -2.20
CA TYR A 105 2.00 -0.62 -2.07
C TYR A 105 2.23 -1.44 -3.34
N LYS A 106 2.01 -0.85 -4.52
CA LYS A 106 2.27 -1.54 -5.80
C LYS A 106 3.73 -1.98 -5.90
N ILE A 107 4.66 -1.14 -5.46
CA ILE A 107 6.10 -1.37 -5.55
C ILE A 107 6.60 -2.27 -4.43
N LYS A 108 6.30 -1.92 -3.17
CA LYS A 108 6.93 -2.53 -2.01
C LYS A 108 6.31 -3.86 -1.59
N LEU A 109 5.05 -4.13 -1.96
CA LEU A 109 4.34 -5.39 -1.70
C LEU A 109 4.36 -6.33 -2.91
N ARG A 110 5.46 -6.43 -3.65
CA ARG A 110 5.58 -7.16 -4.92
C ARG A 110 5.20 -8.63 -4.85
N ASN A 111 5.73 -9.32 -3.86
CA ASN A 111 5.54 -10.77 -3.66
C ASN A 111 4.44 -11.06 -2.62
N VAL A 112 3.65 -10.05 -2.30
CA VAL A 112 2.52 -10.14 -1.39
C VAL A 112 1.30 -9.63 -2.14
N ILE A 113 0.17 -10.29 -1.95
CA ILE A 113 -1.08 -9.80 -2.51
C ILE A 113 -1.34 -8.37 -2.01
N LYS A 114 -1.61 -7.47 -2.96
CA LYS A 114 -1.96 -6.10 -2.62
C LYS A 114 -3.31 -6.10 -1.90
N PRO A 115 -3.44 -5.45 -0.74
CA PRO A 115 -4.71 -5.42 -0.03
C PRO A 115 -5.77 -4.66 -0.84
N ILE A 116 -7.03 -5.03 -0.65
CA ILE A 116 -8.13 -4.13 -0.94
C ILE A 116 -8.13 -3.09 0.18
N LEU A 117 -8.24 -1.83 -0.18
CA LEU A 117 -8.22 -0.72 0.76
C LEU A 117 -9.62 -0.19 0.97
N PHE A 118 -9.97 0.01 2.22
CA PHE A 118 -11.18 0.69 2.66
C PHE A 118 -10.77 1.93 3.42
N GLY A 119 -11.40 3.07 3.15
CA GLY A 119 -11.01 4.28 3.85
C GLY A 119 -12.11 5.34 3.94
N VAL A 120 -11.90 6.29 4.84
CA VAL A 120 -12.73 7.47 5.07
C VAL A 120 -11.84 8.72 4.97
N GLY A 121 -12.36 9.80 4.43
CA GLY A 121 -11.62 11.03 4.13
C GLY A 121 -11.24 11.11 2.66
N THR A 122 -10.51 12.16 2.28
CA THR A 122 -10.06 12.36 0.90
C THR A 122 -9.00 11.35 0.49
N LYS A 123 -8.96 10.97 -0.80
CA LYS A 123 -7.90 10.09 -1.36
C LYS A 123 -6.68 10.87 -1.86
N GLU A 124 -6.77 12.19 -1.95
CA GLU A 124 -5.80 13.07 -2.64
C GLU A 124 -4.36 12.94 -2.15
N PHE A 125 -4.15 12.67 -0.86
CA PHE A 125 -2.81 12.57 -0.32
C PHE A 125 -2.33 11.14 0.00
N LEU A 126 -3.00 10.11 -0.54
CA LEU A 126 -2.54 8.70 -0.44
C LEU A 126 -1.16 8.48 -1.07
N ASN A 127 -0.82 9.28 -2.07
CA ASN A 127 0.46 9.22 -2.79
C ASN A 127 1.37 10.43 -2.50
N SER A 128 1.05 11.25 -1.50
CA SER A 128 1.90 12.38 -1.09
C SER A 128 3.15 11.91 -0.34
N PRO A 129 4.23 12.73 -0.32
CA PRO A 129 5.40 12.45 0.51
C PRO A 129 5.01 12.17 1.96
N SER A 130 5.61 11.16 2.56
CA SER A 130 5.14 10.66 3.85
C SER A 130 6.25 10.15 4.76
N LEU A 131 6.05 10.34 6.07
CA LEU A 131 6.86 9.77 7.14
C LEU A 131 5.99 8.88 8.03
N GLY A 132 6.32 7.60 8.10
CA GLY A 132 5.76 6.71 9.12
C GLY A 132 6.34 7.05 10.48
N ILE A 133 5.51 7.07 11.52
CA ILE A 133 5.98 7.17 12.91
C ILE A 133 5.36 6.02 13.71
N VAL A 134 6.20 5.16 14.25
CA VAL A 134 5.78 3.97 14.99
C VAL A 134 6.61 3.81 16.26
N GLY A 135 6.01 3.25 17.31
CA GLY A 135 6.72 3.02 18.56
C GLY A 135 5.89 2.28 19.60
N PRO A 136 6.47 2.00 20.79
CA PRO A 136 5.78 1.33 21.87
C PRO A 136 4.59 2.12 22.40
N ARG A 137 3.64 1.38 22.99
CA ARG A 137 2.43 1.95 23.63
C ARG A 137 2.75 2.61 24.98
N ASP A 138 3.83 2.20 25.61
CA ASP A 138 4.30 2.58 26.95
C ASP A 138 5.65 3.32 26.91
N SER A 139 5.87 4.10 25.86
CA SER A 139 7.06 4.93 25.69
C SER A 139 7.18 6.03 26.75
N GLY A 140 8.44 6.39 27.07
CA GLY A 140 8.73 7.52 27.95
C GLY A 140 8.32 8.87 27.37
N LEU A 141 8.04 9.85 28.25
CA LEU A 141 7.57 11.18 27.85
C LEU A 141 8.49 11.88 26.83
N SER A 142 9.81 11.67 26.92
CA SER A 142 10.80 12.20 25.97
C SER A 142 10.55 11.70 24.56
N SER A 143 10.29 10.39 24.37
CA SER A 143 10.01 9.79 23.07
C SER A 143 8.64 10.18 22.53
N LEU A 144 7.63 10.33 23.41
CA LEU A 144 6.31 10.79 23.05
C LEU A 144 6.35 12.23 22.51
N LYS A 145 6.97 13.18 23.26
CA LYS A 145 7.15 14.57 22.83
C LYS A 145 8.01 14.71 21.57
N TYR A 146 9.01 13.84 21.42
CA TYR A 146 9.84 13.83 20.23
C TYR A 146 9.03 13.44 18.99
N SER A 147 8.16 12.42 19.10
CA SER A 147 7.24 12.01 18.03
C SER A 147 6.29 13.13 17.63
N GLU A 148 5.71 13.82 18.61
CA GLU A 148 4.82 14.96 18.40
C GLU A 148 5.50 16.10 17.65
N LYS A 149 6.71 16.50 18.10
CA LYS A 149 7.50 17.55 17.45
C LYS A 149 7.94 17.18 16.03
N ALA A 150 8.36 15.92 15.81
CA ALA A 150 8.74 15.44 14.48
C ALA A 150 7.53 15.49 13.52
N ALA A 151 6.36 15.08 14.00
CA ALA A 151 5.13 15.13 13.21
C ALA A 151 4.67 16.58 12.91
N ALA A 152 4.77 17.50 13.87
CA ALA A 152 4.51 18.93 13.67
C ALA A 152 5.42 19.52 12.58
N LYS A 153 6.72 19.21 12.64
CA LYS A 153 7.69 19.64 11.61
C LYS A 153 7.37 19.06 10.22
N CYS A 154 6.87 17.82 10.14
CA CYS A 154 6.39 17.24 8.88
C CYS A 154 5.17 18.00 8.34
N ALA A 155 4.23 18.40 9.21
CA ALA A 155 3.06 19.20 8.81
C ALA A 155 3.46 20.53 8.18
N GLU A 156 4.39 21.27 8.79
CA GLU A 156 4.96 22.53 8.26
C GLU A 156 5.60 22.35 6.88
N ASN A 157 6.10 21.14 6.58
CA ASN A 157 6.76 20.80 5.33
C ASN A 157 5.86 20.05 4.34
N GLN A 158 4.55 19.97 4.58
CA GLN A 158 3.55 19.28 3.74
C GLN A 158 3.84 17.76 3.55
N ILE A 159 4.48 17.14 4.53
CA ILE A 159 4.75 15.71 4.57
C ILE A 159 3.66 15.07 5.42
N SER A 160 2.98 14.07 4.85
CA SER A 160 1.92 13.34 5.54
C SER A 160 2.51 12.39 6.60
N ILE A 161 1.85 12.29 7.75
CA ILE A 161 2.20 11.30 8.77
C ILE A 161 1.41 10.02 8.55
N ILE A 162 2.10 8.88 8.58
CA ILE A 162 1.48 7.56 8.53
C ILE A 162 1.70 6.87 9.88
N SER A 163 0.63 6.44 10.54
CA SER A 163 0.73 5.75 11.82
C SER A 163 -0.44 4.79 12.03
N GLY A 164 -0.43 4.07 13.15
CA GLY A 164 -1.41 3.04 13.43
C GLY A 164 -2.47 3.41 14.46
N GLY A 165 -2.42 4.60 15.03
CA GLY A 165 -3.39 5.07 16.01
C GLY A 165 -3.36 4.36 17.37
N ALA A 166 -2.34 3.56 17.65
CA ALA A 166 -2.18 2.93 18.95
C ALA A 166 -1.86 3.98 20.02
N ARG A 167 -2.14 3.65 21.30
CA ARG A 167 -1.71 4.49 22.44
C ARG A 167 -0.19 4.68 22.39
N GLY A 168 0.30 5.79 22.90
CA GLY A 168 1.73 6.10 22.96
C GLY A 168 2.23 6.86 21.74
N VAL A 169 3.33 6.43 21.14
CA VAL A 169 4.02 7.10 20.03
C VAL A 169 3.08 7.45 18.88
N ASP A 170 2.27 6.49 18.44
CA ASP A 170 1.35 6.65 17.31
C ASP A 170 0.36 7.81 17.55
N THR A 171 -0.28 7.84 18.74
CA THR A 171 -1.25 8.89 19.09
C THR A 171 -0.58 10.27 19.17
N TYR A 172 0.62 10.37 19.75
CA TYR A 172 1.36 11.63 19.83
C TYR A 172 1.78 12.15 18.44
N ALA A 173 2.21 11.25 17.56
CA ALA A 173 2.52 11.61 16.17
C ALA A 173 1.28 12.14 15.42
N ILE A 174 0.14 11.44 15.54
CA ILE A 174 -1.12 11.87 14.92
C ILE A 174 -1.54 13.26 15.45
N ASN A 175 -1.52 13.43 16.76
CA ASN A 175 -1.90 14.72 17.38
C ASN A 175 -0.95 15.85 16.99
N GLY A 176 0.36 15.60 16.94
CA GLY A 176 1.36 16.57 16.51
C GLY A 176 1.13 17.05 15.07
N ALA A 177 0.81 16.15 14.15
CA ALA A 177 0.50 16.54 12.77
C ALA A 177 -0.84 17.27 12.67
N LEU A 178 -1.92 16.71 13.19
CA LEU A 178 -3.27 17.29 13.08
C LEU A 178 -3.39 18.61 13.82
N GLY A 179 -2.72 18.76 14.98
CA GLY A 179 -2.69 20.00 15.76
C GLY A 179 -1.98 21.16 15.04
N ASN A 180 -1.15 20.86 14.04
CA ASN A 180 -0.45 21.84 13.20
C ASN A 180 -1.01 21.88 11.75
N GLY A 181 -2.25 21.45 11.53
CA GLY A 181 -2.91 21.51 10.22
C GLY A 181 -2.33 20.54 9.19
N GLY A 182 -1.53 19.57 9.63
CA GLY A 182 -0.91 18.55 8.76
C GLY A 182 -1.85 17.44 8.36
N ARG A 183 -1.37 16.57 7.46
CA ARG A 183 -2.10 15.44 6.90
C ARG A 183 -1.70 14.14 7.58
N VAL A 184 -2.66 13.29 7.87
CA VAL A 184 -2.45 11.99 8.54
C VAL A 184 -3.16 10.87 7.80
N ILE A 185 -2.46 9.75 7.59
CA ILE A 185 -3.05 8.48 7.20
C ILE A 185 -2.95 7.55 8.42
N ASN A 186 -4.09 7.35 9.08
CA ASN A 186 -4.19 6.44 10.22
C ASN A 186 -4.61 5.05 9.73
N ILE A 187 -3.67 4.10 9.71
CA ILE A 187 -3.96 2.73 9.28
C ILE A 187 -4.55 1.94 10.45
N LEU A 188 -5.84 1.70 10.39
CA LEU A 188 -6.57 0.96 11.41
C LEU A 188 -6.28 -0.54 11.32
N THR A 189 -6.33 -1.21 12.46
CA THR A 189 -6.26 -2.68 12.53
C THR A 189 -7.55 -3.32 12.00
N ALA A 190 -8.70 -2.72 12.33
CA ALA A 190 -10.04 -3.18 11.99
C ALA A 190 -11.09 -2.11 12.38
N GLU A 191 -12.37 -2.46 12.39
CA GLU A 191 -13.49 -1.64 12.89
C GLU A 191 -13.69 -0.30 12.15
N LEU A 192 -13.28 -0.22 10.89
CA LEU A 192 -13.41 1.02 10.10
C LEU A 192 -14.86 1.52 10.05
N PHE A 193 -15.83 0.62 9.97
CA PHE A 193 -17.26 0.96 9.95
C PHE A 193 -17.71 1.69 11.21
N LYS A 194 -17.18 1.31 12.36
CA LYS A 194 -17.41 1.97 13.66
C LYS A 194 -16.64 3.29 13.74
N GLU A 195 -15.37 3.27 13.38
CA GLU A 195 -14.50 4.44 13.46
C GLU A 195 -14.86 5.54 12.44
N SER A 196 -15.56 5.20 11.35
CA SER A 196 -16.02 6.17 10.34
C SER A 196 -16.94 7.27 10.89
N ILE A 197 -17.65 7.00 11.99
CA ILE A 197 -18.55 7.96 12.65
C ILE A 197 -18.04 8.43 14.00
N ASN A 198 -16.83 8.06 14.37
CA ASN A 198 -16.25 8.46 15.65
C ASN A 198 -15.98 9.98 15.63
N GLU A 199 -16.61 10.70 16.57
CA GLU A 199 -16.50 12.16 16.68
C GLU A 199 -15.04 12.65 16.80
N LYS A 200 -14.16 11.83 17.38
CA LYS A 200 -12.72 12.11 17.47
C LYS A 200 -12.09 12.38 16.09
N TYR A 201 -12.55 11.69 15.05
CA TYR A 201 -11.97 11.75 13.71
C TYR A 201 -12.77 12.60 12.74
N LYS A 202 -14.05 12.79 13.02
CA LYS A 202 -15.02 13.42 12.11
C LYS A 202 -14.57 14.79 11.59
N LYS A 203 -14.14 15.68 12.50
CA LYS A 203 -13.65 17.00 12.10
C LYS A 203 -12.49 16.87 11.09
N PHE A 204 -11.48 16.09 11.40
CA PHE A 204 -10.27 15.99 10.59
C PHE A 204 -10.49 15.27 9.24
N THR A 205 -11.45 14.33 9.17
CA THR A 205 -11.83 13.69 7.91
C THR A 205 -12.62 14.65 7.01
N LEU A 206 -13.47 15.50 7.59
CA LEU A 206 -14.21 16.53 6.85
C LEU A 206 -13.30 17.68 6.39
N ASP A 207 -12.32 18.06 7.20
CA ASP A 207 -11.31 19.08 6.86
C ASP A 207 -10.25 18.58 5.86
N ASN A 208 -10.37 17.33 5.38
CA ASN A 208 -9.42 16.67 4.47
C ASN A 208 -7.98 16.55 5.01
N ASN A 209 -7.83 16.48 6.34
CA ASN A 209 -6.54 16.35 7.01
C ASN A 209 -6.28 14.92 7.52
N LEU A 210 -7.31 14.07 7.54
CA LEU A 210 -7.20 12.68 8.03
C LEU A 210 -7.80 11.69 7.05
N ILE A 211 -7.07 10.62 6.78
CA ILE A 211 -7.57 9.40 6.19
C ILE A 211 -7.56 8.31 7.26
N LEU A 212 -8.71 7.71 7.52
CA LEU A 212 -8.79 6.42 8.19
C LEU A 212 -8.68 5.34 7.11
N LEU A 213 -7.67 4.48 7.19
CA LEU A 213 -7.39 3.46 6.19
C LEU A 213 -7.43 2.07 6.83
N SER A 214 -8.07 1.10 6.19
CA SER A 214 -8.07 -0.31 6.61
C SER A 214 -7.78 -1.23 5.43
N THR A 215 -7.08 -2.33 5.69
CA THR A 215 -6.86 -3.45 4.76
C THR A 215 -7.79 -4.62 5.07
N GLN A 216 -8.65 -4.47 6.07
CA GLN A 216 -9.68 -5.43 6.48
C GLN A 216 -11.05 -4.91 6.05
N LEU A 217 -12.04 -5.81 5.90
CA LEU A 217 -13.43 -5.40 5.69
C LEU A 217 -13.86 -4.41 6.80
N PRO A 218 -14.68 -3.41 6.47
CA PRO A 218 -15.04 -2.35 7.41
C PRO A 218 -15.63 -2.83 8.73
N GLU A 219 -16.37 -3.94 8.73
CA GLU A 219 -17.03 -4.53 9.89
C GLU A 219 -16.15 -5.50 10.71
N GLU A 220 -14.96 -5.80 10.21
CA GLU A 220 -14.08 -6.75 10.91
C GLU A 220 -13.67 -6.26 12.29
N ASN A 221 -13.69 -7.18 13.23
CA ASN A 221 -13.31 -6.89 14.61
C ASN A 221 -11.80 -6.90 14.82
N TRP A 222 -11.35 -6.17 15.83
CA TRP A 222 -9.96 -6.15 16.23
C TRP A 222 -9.45 -7.53 16.68
N SER A 223 -8.21 -7.87 16.30
CA SER A 223 -7.49 -9.01 16.84
C SER A 223 -5.98 -8.73 16.89
N ILE A 224 -5.26 -9.47 17.73
CA ILE A 224 -3.80 -9.36 17.84
C ILE A 224 -3.15 -9.70 16.48
N GLY A 225 -3.59 -10.75 15.81
CA GLY A 225 -3.08 -11.15 14.50
C GLY A 225 -3.22 -10.05 13.44
N ARG A 226 -4.40 -9.40 13.37
CA ARG A 226 -4.62 -8.26 12.47
C ARG A 226 -3.75 -7.05 12.84
N ALA A 227 -3.54 -6.80 14.14
CA ALA A 227 -2.68 -5.71 14.58
C ALA A 227 -1.21 -5.92 14.16
N MET A 228 -0.72 -7.16 14.25
CA MET A 228 0.62 -7.53 13.79
C MET A 228 0.73 -7.42 12.26
N ASP A 229 -0.25 -7.95 11.52
CA ASP A 229 -0.28 -7.90 10.06
C ASP A 229 -0.37 -6.46 9.52
N ARG A 230 -1.09 -5.57 10.21
CA ARG A 230 -1.24 -4.16 9.85
C ARG A 230 0.08 -3.40 9.82
N ASN A 231 1.04 -3.73 10.68
CA ASN A 231 2.28 -2.98 10.80
C ASN A 231 3.06 -2.91 9.47
N LYS A 232 3.14 -3.99 8.71
CA LYS A 232 3.80 -3.99 7.39
C LYS A 232 3.23 -2.93 6.44
N TYR A 233 1.92 -2.61 6.55
CA TYR A 233 1.28 -1.62 5.71
C TYR A 233 1.68 -0.19 6.07
N ILE A 234 2.00 0.09 7.35
CA ILE A 234 2.59 1.38 7.74
C ILE A 234 3.95 1.54 7.08
N TYR A 235 4.84 0.55 7.23
CA TYR A 235 6.17 0.59 6.62
C TYR A 235 6.11 0.66 5.09
N ALA A 236 5.27 -0.17 4.48
CA ALA A 236 5.17 -0.21 3.02
C ALA A 236 4.58 1.07 2.43
N LEU A 237 3.64 1.75 3.10
CA LEU A 237 3.06 2.99 2.59
C LEU A 237 4.01 4.18 2.74
N SER A 238 4.80 4.22 3.80
CA SER A 238 5.68 5.35 4.15
C SER A 238 6.90 5.45 3.25
N ASP A 239 7.35 6.67 2.98
CA ASP A 239 8.61 6.92 2.28
C ASP A 239 9.82 6.71 3.17
N GLY A 240 9.71 7.01 4.44
CA GLY A 240 10.64 6.67 5.51
C GLY A 240 9.87 6.38 6.79
N VAL A 241 10.49 5.74 7.77
CA VAL A 241 9.84 5.43 9.05
C VAL A 241 10.72 5.85 10.20
N LEU A 242 10.19 6.72 11.07
CA LEU A 242 10.81 7.14 12.31
C LEU A 242 10.37 6.23 13.46
N VAL A 243 11.34 5.70 14.18
CA VAL A 243 11.14 4.93 15.41
C VAL A 243 11.77 5.68 16.57
N PRO A 244 11.02 6.46 17.36
CA PRO A 244 11.55 7.26 18.46
C PRO A 244 12.10 6.42 19.60
N GLU A 245 11.54 5.22 19.80
CA GLU A 245 11.91 4.28 20.84
C GLU A 245 11.55 2.86 20.42
N CYS A 246 12.36 1.88 20.83
CA CYS A 246 12.08 0.48 20.63
C CYS A 246 12.64 -0.34 21.78
N LYS A 247 11.88 -1.32 22.25
CA LYS A 247 12.37 -2.32 23.20
C LYS A 247 12.97 -3.48 22.42
N LYS A 248 14.22 -3.83 22.73
CA LYS A 248 14.91 -4.93 22.07
C LYS A 248 14.15 -6.24 22.25
N GLU A 249 14.03 -6.99 21.15
CA GLU A 249 13.43 -8.34 21.10
C GLU A 249 12.02 -8.45 21.69
N SER A 250 11.29 -7.33 21.80
CA SER A 250 9.98 -7.29 22.44
C SER A 250 8.99 -6.39 21.72
N GLY A 251 7.77 -6.91 21.57
CA GLY A 251 6.60 -6.15 21.11
C GLY A 251 6.49 -5.92 19.60
N GLY A 252 5.38 -5.31 19.23
CA GLY A 252 5.02 -5.09 17.82
C GLY A 252 5.96 -4.15 17.06
N THR A 253 6.56 -3.17 17.75
CA THR A 253 7.53 -2.25 17.15
C THR A 253 8.78 -2.99 16.70
N TRP A 254 9.34 -3.83 17.57
CA TRP A 254 10.52 -4.65 17.25
C TRP A 254 10.22 -5.60 16.07
N SER A 255 9.11 -6.34 16.15
CA SER A 255 8.72 -7.27 15.07
C SER A 255 8.56 -6.54 13.74
N GLY A 256 7.99 -5.34 13.75
CA GLY A 256 7.82 -4.51 12.55
C GLY A 256 9.16 -4.04 11.97
N ILE A 257 10.13 -3.64 12.81
CA ILE A 257 11.49 -3.27 12.40
C ILE A 257 12.18 -4.45 11.70
N ILE A 258 12.17 -5.63 12.32
CA ILE A 258 12.80 -6.84 11.77
C ILE A 258 12.13 -7.25 10.44
N GLU A 259 10.81 -7.18 10.35
CA GLU A 259 10.10 -7.43 9.08
C GLU A 259 10.50 -6.41 8.02
N ASN A 260 10.53 -5.12 8.38
CA ASN A 260 10.92 -4.05 7.46
C ASN A 260 12.36 -4.24 6.93
N GLN A 261 13.31 -4.58 7.79
CA GLN A 261 14.69 -4.87 7.38
C GLN A 261 14.77 -6.05 6.40
N LYS A 262 14.07 -7.15 6.73
CA LYS A 262 14.00 -8.34 5.87
C LYS A 262 13.36 -8.07 4.51
N LYS A 263 12.32 -7.27 4.49
CA LYS A 263 11.52 -6.97 3.28
C LYS A 263 11.93 -5.69 2.57
N ARG A 264 12.70 -4.82 3.22
CA ARG A 264 13.17 -3.53 2.70
C ARG A 264 12.03 -2.63 2.23
N TYR A 265 10.96 -2.51 3.04
CA TYR A 265 9.84 -1.65 2.71
C TYR A 265 10.21 -0.17 2.73
N SER A 266 10.92 0.30 3.77
CA SER A 266 11.29 1.70 3.96
C SER A 266 12.58 1.86 4.75
N THR A 267 13.27 2.98 4.51
CA THR A 267 14.40 3.43 5.33
C THR A 267 13.92 3.71 6.74
N LEU A 268 14.68 3.25 7.74
CA LEU A 268 14.40 3.48 9.15
C LEU A 268 15.25 4.63 9.69
N TYR A 269 14.62 5.49 10.45
CA TYR A 269 15.24 6.59 11.17
C TYR A 269 14.99 6.40 12.67
N PHE A 270 16.00 6.59 13.49
CA PHE A 270 15.88 6.47 14.93
C PHE A 270 16.17 7.80 15.61
N LYS A 271 15.50 8.03 16.75
CA LYS A 271 15.83 9.16 17.62
C LYS A 271 17.28 8.98 18.13
N PRO A 272 18.16 9.99 17.93
CA PRO A 272 19.50 9.93 18.50
C PRO A 272 19.39 9.93 20.03
N SER A 273 19.96 8.93 20.67
CA SER A 273 20.13 8.95 22.14
C SER A 273 21.19 7.94 22.56
N ASN A 274 21.97 8.32 23.57
CA ASN A 274 22.89 7.41 24.25
C ASN A 274 22.13 6.34 25.07
N GLU A 275 20.83 6.51 25.23
CA GLU A 275 19.93 5.65 26.01
C GLU A 275 19.10 4.70 25.13
N SER A 276 19.15 4.84 23.80
CA SER A 276 18.42 3.94 22.93
C SER A 276 19.10 2.56 22.95
N ASN A 277 18.47 1.60 23.60
CA ASN A 277 18.83 0.18 23.55
C ASN A 277 18.66 -0.42 22.14
N ILE A 278 18.87 0.38 21.10
CA ILE A 278 18.81 -0.01 19.70
C ILE A 278 20.14 -0.69 19.40
N ASP A 279 20.08 -1.99 19.20
CA ASP A 279 21.24 -2.83 18.93
C ASP A 279 21.97 -2.33 17.67
N ASN A 280 23.29 -2.34 17.70
CA ASN A 280 24.15 -2.03 16.55
C ASN A 280 23.75 -2.84 15.29
N LYS A 281 23.23 -4.05 15.45
CA LYS A 281 22.66 -4.86 14.36
C LYS A 281 21.55 -4.18 13.55
N ILE A 282 20.79 -3.26 14.17
CA ILE A 282 19.76 -2.50 13.45
C ILE A 282 20.43 -1.46 12.55
N TYR A 283 21.48 -0.80 13.02
CA TYR A 283 22.28 0.12 12.21
C TYR A 283 23.04 -0.60 11.10
N GLU A 284 23.60 -1.78 11.38
CA GLU A 284 24.21 -2.64 10.35
C GLU A 284 23.21 -3.08 9.28
N GLY A 285 21.93 -3.20 9.63
CA GLY A 285 20.82 -3.46 8.70
C GLY A 285 20.41 -2.27 7.82
N GLY A 286 21.11 -1.13 7.88
CA GLY A 286 20.87 0.06 7.05
C GLY A 286 19.90 1.06 7.68
N ALA A 287 19.70 1.04 9.00
CA ALA A 287 18.98 2.10 9.70
C ALA A 287 19.82 3.38 9.77
N ILE A 288 19.18 4.52 9.50
CA ILE A 288 19.82 5.84 9.51
C ILE A 288 19.33 6.63 10.73
N SER A 289 20.21 7.40 11.38
CA SER A 289 19.83 8.30 12.47
C SER A 289 18.87 9.38 11.98
N HIS A 290 17.91 9.80 12.83
CA HIS A 290 17.00 10.90 12.48
C HIS A 290 17.74 12.24 12.23
N THR A 291 18.94 12.41 12.76
CA THR A 291 19.78 13.59 12.44
C THR A 291 20.18 13.67 10.97
N GLU A 292 20.14 12.54 10.27
CA GLU A 292 20.42 12.43 8.84
C GLU A 292 19.16 12.52 7.98
N LEU A 293 17.96 12.53 8.61
CA LEU A 293 16.70 12.69 7.89
C LEU A 293 16.58 14.11 7.36
N ASN A 294 16.75 14.25 6.05
CA ASN A 294 16.37 15.45 5.33
C ASN A 294 14.93 15.28 4.82
N LEU A 295 14.00 16.14 5.29
CA LEU A 295 12.60 16.08 4.87
C LEU A 295 12.41 16.33 3.37
N GLU A 296 13.32 17.12 2.74
CA GLU A 296 13.31 17.31 1.30
C GLU A 296 13.60 16.01 0.52
N ASP A 297 14.35 15.09 1.10
CA ASP A 297 14.63 13.81 0.44
C ASP A 297 13.38 12.92 0.39
N LEU A 298 12.45 13.07 1.36
CA LEU A 298 11.13 12.42 1.29
C LEU A 298 10.26 12.99 0.17
N LYS A 299 10.43 14.27 -0.19
CA LYS A 299 9.73 14.92 -1.31
C LYS A 299 10.36 14.58 -2.66
N LYS A 300 11.69 14.47 -2.70
CA LYS A 300 12.46 14.24 -3.94
C LYS A 300 12.58 12.78 -4.30
N ARG A 301 11.99 11.87 -3.53
CA ARG A 301 12.22 10.45 -3.72
C ARG A 301 11.97 10.04 -5.17
N LYS A 302 13.03 10.00 -5.96
CA LYS A 302 13.18 9.08 -7.08
C LYS A 302 13.09 7.71 -6.44
N ILE A 303 11.98 7.04 -6.61
CA ILE A 303 11.89 5.63 -6.28
C ILE A 303 12.89 5.00 -7.23
N ASP A 304 14.01 4.50 -6.72
CA ASP A 304 14.95 3.70 -7.50
C ASP A 304 14.26 2.37 -7.79
N ILE A 305 13.45 2.41 -8.83
CA ILE A 305 12.55 1.34 -9.18
C ILE A 305 13.36 0.46 -10.13
N ASP A 306 13.69 -0.72 -9.65
CA ASP A 306 14.15 -1.78 -10.52
C ASP A 306 13.03 -2.13 -11.50
N LEU A 307 13.06 -1.51 -12.67
CA LEU A 307 12.04 -1.65 -13.71
C LEU A 307 11.82 -3.11 -14.11
N SER A 308 12.85 -3.96 -14.00
CA SER A 308 12.75 -5.40 -14.30
C SER A 308 11.72 -6.14 -13.44
N LYS A 309 11.32 -5.52 -12.32
CA LYS A 309 10.38 -6.08 -11.34
C LYS A 309 8.99 -5.45 -11.40
N LEU A 310 8.69 -4.66 -12.43
CA LEU A 310 7.41 -4.01 -12.63
C LEU A 310 6.73 -4.51 -13.91
N LEU A 311 5.40 -4.36 -13.92
CA LEU A 311 4.61 -4.52 -15.13
C LEU A 311 4.68 -3.24 -15.98
N VAL A 312 4.54 -3.36 -17.28
CA VAL A 312 4.52 -2.19 -18.20
C VAL A 312 3.50 -1.14 -17.75
N LYS A 313 2.31 -1.55 -17.34
CA LYS A 313 1.26 -0.64 -16.84
C LYS A 313 1.66 0.11 -15.57
N GLU A 314 2.41 -0.53 -14.68
CA GLU A 314 2.89 0.10 -13.45
C GLU A 314 3.96 1.14 -13.75
N ILE A 315 4.85 0.86 -14.71
CA ILE A 315 5.85 1.81 -15.20
C ILE A 315 5.16 2.98 -15.89
N ALA A 316 4.17 2.72 -16.75
CA ALA A 316 3.39 3.74 -17.43
C ALA A 316 2.71 4.69 -16.46
N TYR A 317 2.09 4.14 -15.42
CA TYR A 317 1.48 4.91 -14.33
C TYR A 317 2.52 5.77 -13.58
N LEU A 318 3.65 5.18 -13.19
CA LEU A 318 4.73 5.87 -12.48
C LEU A 318 5.32 7.04 -13.27
N GLN A 319 5.41 6.90 -14.59
CA GLN A 319 6.01 7.90 -15.48
C GLN A 319 4.98 8.88 -16.07
N GLY A 320 3.68 8.69 -15.79
CA GLY A 320 2.61 9.47 -16.43
C GLY A 320 2.58 9.31 -17.96
N LYS A 321 3.02 8.16 -18.47
CA LYS A 321 3.13 7.87 -19.91
C LYS A 321 2.17 6.75 -20.33
N SER A 322 1.88 6.67 -21.63
CA SER A 322 1.10 5.54 -22.15
C SER A 322 1.91 4.25 -22.13
N GLU A 323 1.26 3.09 -21.95
CA GLU A 323 1.94 1.79 -22.02
C GLU A 323 2.69 1.59 -23.36
N ARG A 324 2.17 2.14 -24.46
CA ARG A 324 2.83 2.11 -25.79
C ARG A 324 4.17 2.83 -25.75
N ALA A 325 4.23 4.01 -25.12
CA ALA A 325 5.48 4.77 -24.97
C ALA A 325 6.48 4.01 -24.09
N VAL A 326 6.01 3.43 -22.99
CA VAL A 326 6.85 2.60 -22.10
C VAL A 326 7.38 1.37 -22.83
N LYS A 327 6.55 0.62 -23.56
CA LYS A 327 6.99 -0.53 -24.37
C LYS A 327 8.06 -0.14 -25.40
N SER A 328 7.90 1.00 -26.06
CA SER A 328 8.88 1.52 -27.01
C SER A 328 10.23 1.81 -26.32
N TYR A 329 10.21 2.44 -25.13
CA TYR A 329 11.41 2.71 -24.34
C TYR A 329 12.10 1.42 -23.89
N LEU A 330 11.35 0.46 -23.31
CA LEU A 330 11.89 -0.82 -22.86
C LEU A 330 12.56 -1.60 -23.99
N THR A 331 11.94 -1.61 -25.17
CA THR A 331 12.51 -2.26 -26.38
C THR A 331 13.82 -1.62 -26.80
N ARG A 332 13.88 -0.28 -26.87
CA ARG A 332 15.09 0.45 -27.29
C ARG A 332 16.26 0.25 -26.33
N ASN A 333 15.99 0.17 -25.03
CA ASN A 333 17.03 0.04 -24.00
C ASN A 333 17.27 -1.42 -23.58
N SER A 334 16.66 -2.40 -24.27
CA SER A 334 16.78 -3.84 -23.94
C SER A 334 16.47 -4.17 -22.48
N ILE A 335 15.51 -3.44 -21.87
CA ILE A 335 15.08 -3.65 -20.49
C ILE A 335 13.92 -4.63 -20.47
N GLU A 336 14.09 -5.76 -19.82
CA GLU A 336 13.04 -6.76 -19.59
C GLU A 336 12.26 -6.41 -18.33
N VAL A 337 10.93 -6.55 -18.39
CA VAL A 337 10.02 -6.38 -17.24
C VAL A 337 9.10 -7.60 -17.15
N ILE A 338 8.38 -7.73 -16.04
CA ILE A 338 7.61 -8.94 -15.71
C ILE A 338 6.69 -9.41 -16.84
N ASP A 339 5.99 -8.48 -17.50
CA ASP A 339 4.98 -8.76 -18.53
C ASP A 339 5.42 -8.37 -19.95
N TYR A 340 6.68 -8.01 -20.14
CA TYR A 340 7.19 -7.56 -21.43
C TYR A 340 8.62 -8.08 -21.70
N PRO A 341 8.78 -9.33 -22.19
CA PRO A 341 10.07 -9.84 -22.62
C PRO A 341 10.50 -9.12 -23.91
N VAL A 342 11.65 -8.49 -23.87
CA VAL A 342 12.19 -7.77 -25.03
C VAL A 342 12.80 -8.76 -26.02
N ARG A 343 12.26 -8.82 -27.23
CA ARG A 343 12.90 -9.54 -28.35
C ARG A 343 14.10 -8.74 -28.79
N LYS A 344 15.33 -9.29 -28.67
CA LYS A 344 16.54 -8.67 -29.20
C LYS A 344 16.36 -8.38 -30.70
N ARG A 345 16.45 -7.10 -31.12
CA ARG A 345 16.60 -6.73 -32.51
C ARG A 345 18.02 -7.07 -32.96
N THR A 346 18.13 -7.72 -34.11
CA THR A 346 19.42 -8.08 -34.76
C THR A 346 20.04 -6.92 -35.55
N GLU A 347 19.47 -5.71 -35.52
CA GLU A 347 19.98 -4.54 -36.26
C GLU A 347 20.13 -3.33 -35.33
N LEU A 348 21.26 -2.67 -35.46
CA LEU A 348 21.64 -1.45 -34.71
C LEU A 348 20.80 -0.24 -35.15
N PRO A 349 20.38 0.66 -34.24
CA PRO A 349 19.71 1.90 -34.60
C PRO A 349 20.71 2.99 -35.03
N ASP A 350 20.29 3.90 -35.91
CA ASP A 350 21.02 5.08 -36.31
C ASP A 350 21.33 6.02 -35.13
N GLU A 351 22.60 6.50 -35.08
CA GLU A 351 23.17 7.25 -33.95
C GLU A 351 22.52 8.63 -33.67
N ASN A 352 21.64 9.13 -34.52
CA ASN A 352 21.07 10.48 -34.41
C ASN A 352 19.74 10.54 -33.57
N SER A 353 19.27 9.43 -33.03
CA SER A 353 18.01 9.39 -32.28
C SER A 353 18.18 9.37 -30.75
N GLU A 354 19.42 9.25 -30.24
CA GLU A 354 19.68 9.02 -28.81
C GLU A 354 19.58 10.30 -27.95
N GLU A 355 20.03 11.45 -28.46
CA GLU A 355 20.05 12.71 -27.69
C GLU A 355 18.67 13.33 -27.41
N GLN A 356 17.69 13.10 -28.27
CA GLN A 356 16.32 13.62 -28.02
C GLN A 356 15.53 12.78 -27.03
N ILE A 357 15.85 11.51 -26.89
CA ILE A 357 15.11 10.57 -26.07
C ILE A 357 15.58 10.61 -24.62
N GLN A 358 16.90 10.84 -24.39
CA GLN A 358 17.46 10.98 -23.05
C GLN A 358 16.80 12.14 -22.28
N LYS A 359 16.50 13.25 -22.97
CA LYS A 359 15.83 14.43 -22.39
C LYS A 359 14.34 14.22 -22.04
N GLU A 360 13.67 13.26 -22.67
CA GLU A 360 12.26 12.94 -22.37
C GLU A 360 12.08 11.98 -21.19
N PHE A 361 13.15 11.29 -20.75
CA PHE A 361 13.11 10.27 -19.72
C PHE A 361 13.95 10.58 -18.47
N ASP A 362 14.64 11.72 -18.42
CA ASP A 362 15.26 12.22 -17.20
C ASP A 362 14.18 12.62 -16.19
N ILE A 363 14.00 11.76 -15.18
CA ILE A 363 13.17 11.96 -13.99
C ILE A 363 14.06 12.46 -12.87
#